data_b4a430c8f6a9044beb69b401001e6520
#
_entry.id   b4a430c8f6a9044beb69b401001e6520
#
_cell.length_a   1.000
_cell.length_b   1.000
_cell.length_c   1.000
_cell.angle_alpha   90.00
_cell.angle_beta   90.00
_cell.angle_gamma   90.00
#
_symmetry.space_group_name_H-M   'P 1'
#
loop_
_entity.id
_entity.type
_entity.pdbx_description
1 polymer ?
#
loop_
_entity_poly.entity_id
_entity_poly.type
_entity_poly.pdbx_seq_one_letter_code
_entity_poly.pdbx_strand_id
1 'polypeptide(L)'
;SEMCIRDSGYYDRLGYVPYPEVHEATAKTLEYAYADWCVARFADSIGRKEIADTYYRKALNYRNLYYPDYGFMWAKDANGKWRDAFDATEWGGPFTEGSSWHWTWSVLHDPEGLSRLMGGHTAMEARLDSMFTAPNTYNYGTYGFVIHEIAEMVALDMGQYAHGNQPVQHAI
;
A
#
# COMPACT_ATOMS: atom_id res chain seq x y z
N SER A 1 12.13 6.53 -18.42
CA SER A 1 12.77 7.66 -17.73
C SER A 1 13.69 7.11 -16.65
N GLU A 2 14.73 7.85 -16.24
CA GLU A 2 15.69 7.44 -15.20
C GLU A 2 15.00 7.10 -13.87
N MET A 3 13.87 7.71 -13.57
CA MET A 3 13.08 7.47 -12.37
C MET A 3 12.54 6.03 -12.31
N CYS A 4 11.95 5.51 -13.39
CA CYS A 4 11.45 4.13 -13.43
C CYS A 4 12.58 3.08 -13.33
N ILE A 5 13.76 3.36 -13.89
CA ILE A 5 14.92 2.45 -13.80
C ILE A 5 15.45 2.38 -12.36
N ARG A 6 15.46 3.51 -11.66
CA ARG A 6 15.90 3.59 -10.27
C ARG A 6 14.95 2.83 -9.33
N ASP A 7 13.65 3.04 -9.49
CA ASP A 7 12.62 2.40 -8.66
C ASP A 7 12.63 0.88 -8.82
N SER A 8 12.69 0.38 -10.07
CA SER A 8 12.75 -1.04 -10.36
C SER A 8 14.02 -1.70 -9.83
N GLY A 9 15.16 -1.00 -9.86
CA GLY A 9 16.42 -1.50 -9.31
C GLY A 9 16.38 -1.70 -7.80
N TYR A 10 15.69 -0.84 -7.05
CA TYR A 10 15.43 -1.04 -5.63
C TYR A 10 14.47 -2.19 -5.39
N TYR A 11 13.35 -2.21 -6.11
CA TYR A 11 12.32 -3.24 -5.96
C TYR A 11 12.86 -4.65 -6.22
N ASP A 12 13.69 -4.82 -7.27
CA ASP A 12 14.31 -6.10 -7.60
C ASP A 12 15.29 -6.58 -6.53
N ARG A 13 16.03 -5.67 -5.92
CA ARG A 13 17.06 -5.99 -4.93
C ARG A 13 16.54 -6.15 -3.51
N LEU A 14 15.63 -5.26 -3.10
CA LEU A 14 15.15 -5.16 -1.71
C LEU A 14 13.80 -5.85 -1.50
N GLY A 15 13.05 -6.11 -2.58
CA GLY A 15 11.66 -6.54 -2.52
C GLY A 15 10.70 -5.40 -2.15
N TYR A 16 11.15 -4.16 -2.19
CA TYR A 16 10.33 -2.96 -2.01
C TYR A 16 11.06 -1.72 -2.54
N VAL A 17 10.31 -0.65 -2.75
CA VAL A 17 10.85 0.68 -3.09
C VAL A 17 11.07 1.45 -1.79
N PRO A 18 12.27 1.98 -1.51
CA PRO A 18 12.58 2.67 -0.26
C PRO A 18 12.17 4.14 -0.27
N TYR A 19 11.77 4.65 0.90
CA TYR A 19 11.49 6.05 1.20
C TYR A 19 12.49 6.57 2.26
N PRO A 20 13.10 7.76 2.13
CA PRO A 20 12.74 8.84 1.20
C PRO A 20 13.46 8.81 -0.14
N GLU A 21 14.23 7.78 -0.46
CA GLU A 21 15.02 7.67 -1.70
C GLU A 21 14.15 7.78 -2.95
N VAL A 22 12.92 7.29 -2.85
CA VAL A 22 11.90 7.39 -3.88
C VAL A 22 10.60 7.94 -3.28
N HIS A 23 10.03 8.93 -3.92
CA HIS A 23 8.72 9.46 -3.56
C HIS A 23 7.61 8.45 -3.87
N GLU A 24 6.54 8.41 -3.05
CA GLU A 24 5.40 7.47 -3.20
C GLU A 24 5.84 5.99 -3.12
N ALA A 25 6.90 5.71 -2.39
CA ALA A 25 7.60 4.43 -2.41
C ALA A 25 6.73 3.24 -1.98
N THR A 26 5.89 3.43 -0.94
CA THR A 26 4.99 2.38 -0.47
C THR A 26 3.90 2.10 -1.50
N ALA A 27 3.27 3.14 -2.04
CA ALA A 27 2.28 3.01 -3.09
C ALA A 27 2.83 2.26 -4.31
N LYS A 28 4.01 2.66 -4.80
CA LYS A 28 4.70 1.99 -5.91
C LYS A 28 4.99 0.51 -5.63
N THR A 29 5.40 0.18 -4.41
CA THR A 29 5.65 -1.23 -4.05
C THR A 29 4.39 -2.07 -4.16
N LEU A 30 3.25 -1.56 -3.68
CA LEU A 30 1.97 -2.25 -3.73
C LEU A 30 1.49 -2.43 -5.19
N GLU A 31 1.60 -1.37 -5.99
CA GLU A 31 1.26 -1.40 -7.42
C GLU A 31 2.15 -2.39 -8.19
N TYR A 32 3.46 -2.42 -7.93
CA TYR A 32 4.37 -3.36 -8.56
C TYR A 32 4.06 -4.81 -8.16
N ALA A 33 3.71 -5.08 -6.90
CA ALA A 33 3.32 -6.41 -6.47
C ALA A 33 2.04 -6.90 -7.18
N TYR A 34 1.07 -6.02 -7.39
CA TYR A 34 -0.12 -6.33 -8.17
C TYR A 34 0.20 -6.56 -9.66
N ALA A 35 1.03 -5.71 -10.25
CA ALA A 35 1.48 -5.87 -11.64
C ALA A 35 2.24 -7.19 -11.83
N ASP A 36 3.11 -7.56 -10.90
CA ASP A 36 3.82 -8.84 -10.90
C ASP A 36 2.87 -10.03 -10.85
N TRP A 37 1.80 -9.95 -10.06
CA TRP A 37 0.75 -10.98 -10.05
C TRP A 37 0.06 -11.08 -11.41
N CYS A 38 -0.25 -9.96 -12.06
CA CYS A 38 -0.85 -9.97 -13.40
C CYS A 38 0.08 -10.63 -14.43
N VAL A 39 1.38 -10.32 -14.39
CA VAL A 39 2.40 -10.96 -15.24
C VAL A 39 2.48 -12.46 -14.97
N ALA A 40 2.47 -12.87 -13.68
CA ALA A 40 2.48 -14.27 -13.29
C ALA A 40 1.28 -15.03 -13.85
N ARG A 41 0.07 -14.48 -13.71
CA ARG A 41 -1.17 -15.04 -14.24
C ARG A 41 -1.14 -15.20 -15.76
N PHE A 42 -0.65 -14.18 -16.45
CA PHE A 42 -0.50 -14.23 -17.90
C PHE A 42 0.51 -15.30 -18.33
N ALA A 43 1.71 -15.31 -17.72
CA ALA A 43 2.75 -16.30 -18.00
C ALA A 43 2.26 -17.74 -17.77
N ASP A 44 1.51 -17.97 -16.68
CA ASP A 44 0.92 -19.26 -16.37
C ASP A 44 -0.09 -19.70 -17.45
N SER A 45 -0.93 -18.78 -17.89
CA SER A 45 -1.95 -19.06 -18.92
C SER A 45 -1.36 -19.48 -20.28
N ILE A 46 -0.14 -19.06 -20.59
CA ILE A 46 0.60 -19.42 -21.82
C ILE A 46 1.67 -20.50 -21.58
N GLY A 47 1.65 -21.16 -20.43
CA GLY A 47 2.53 -22.28 -20.10
C GLY A 47 3.97 -21.92 -19.77
N ARG A 48 4.28 -20.65 -19.47
CA ARG A 48 5.62 -20.18 -19.07
C ARG A 48 5.81 -20.28 -17.56
N LYS A 49 5.86 -21.50 -17.05
CA LYS A 49 5.88 -21.81 -15.60
C LYS A 49 7.01 -21.11 -14.83
N GLU A 50 8.25 -21.15 -15.32
CA GLU A 50 9.39 -20.54 -14.63
C GLU A 50 9.22 -19.02 -14.46
N ILE A 51 8.66 -18.37 -15.49
CA ILE A 51 8.34 -16.94 -15.44
C ILE A 51 7.21 -16.72 -14.42
N ALA A 52 6.14 -17.50 -14.50
CA ALA A 52 5.02 -17.42 -13.59
C ALA A 52 5.46 -17.55 -12.13
N ASP A 53 6.25 -18.57 -11.80
CA ASP A 53 6.76 -18.81 -10.44
C ASP A 53 7.62 -17.65 -9.93
N THR A 54 8.41 -17.05 -10.80
CA THR A 54 9.23 -15.88 -10.45
C THR A 54 8.36 -14.69 -10.08
N TYR A 55 7.37 -14.38 -10.88
CA TYR A 55 6.50 -13.23 -10.67
C TYR A 55 5.48 -13.46 -9.56
N TYR A 56 5.02 -14.71 -9.31
CA TYR A 56 4.23 -15.03 -8.12
C TYR A 56 4.99 -14.76 -6.82
N ARG A 57 6.30 -15.04 -6.78
CA ARG A 57 7.12 -14.67 -5.61
C ARG A 57 7.22 -13.17 -5.43
N LYS A 58 7.45 -12.41 -6.51
CA LYS A 58 7.50 -10.95 -6.48
C LYS A 58 6.18 -10.31 -6.07
N ALA A 59 5.06 -10.91 -6.48
CA ALA A 59 3.72 -10.47 -6.07
C ALA A 59 3.52 -10.46 -4.54
N LEU A 60 4.35 -11.17 -3.78
CA LEU A 60 4.32 -11.17 -2.32
C LEU A 60 5.14 -10.05 -1.68
N ASN A 61 5.79 -9.22 -2.45
CA ASN A 61 6.67 -8.15 -1.98
C ASN A 61 5.95 -7.09 -1.13
N TYR A 62 4.63 -6.93 -1.28
CA TYR A 62 3.83 -6.06 -0.43
C TYR A 62 4.02 -6.36 1.07
N ARG A 63 4.31 -7.62 1.44
CA ARG A 63 4.53 -8.08 2.81
C ARG A 63 5.71 -7.39 3.49
N ASN A 64 6.70 -6.95 2.71
CA ASN A 64 7.88 -6.26 3.23
C ASN A 64 7.55 -4.91 3.86
N LEU A 65 6.43 -4.31 3.49
CA LEU A 65 6.00 -3.00 3.97
C LEU A 65 4.80 -3.04 4.92
N TYR A 66 4.32 -4.24 5.28
CA TYR A 66 3.36 -4.37 6.37
C TYR A 66 4.06 -4.20 7.72
N TYR A 67 3.66 -3.17 8.48
CA TYR A 67 4.24 -2.84 9.77
C TYR A 67 3.42 -3.48 10.90
N PRO A 68 3.87 -4.63 11.46
CA PRO A 68 3.06 -5.43 12.38
C PRO A 68 2.65 -4.69 13.65
N ASP A 69 3.53 -3.84 14.19
CA ASP A 69 3.31 -3.12 15.44
C ASP A 69 2.10 -2.16 15.38
N TYR A 70 1.78 -1.67 14.18
CA TYR A 70 0.66 -0.77 13.94
C TYR A 70 -0.47 -1.40 13.13
N GLY A 71 -0.19 -2.48 12.40
CA GLY A 71 -1.16 -3.18 11.55
C GLY A 71 -1.51 -2.42 10.27
N PHE A 72 -0.55 -1.70 9.69
CA PHE A 72 -0.69 -0.90 8.48
C PHE A 72 0.49 -1.11 7.52
N MET A 73 0.30 -0.74 6.25
CA MET A 73 1.40 -0.51 5.33
C MET A 73 2.14 0.76 5.71
N TRP A 74 3.48 0.70 5.76
CA TRP A 74 4.33 1.83 6.06
C TRP A 74 5.63 1.78 5.26
N ALA A 75 6.41 2.86 5.32
CA ALA A 75 7.64 2.99 4.55
C ALA A 75 8.87 2.48 5.29
N LYS A 76 9.82 1.95 4.51
CA LYS A 76 11.20 1.65 4.94
C LYS A 76 12.21 2.41 4.09
N ASP A 77 13.36 2.71 4.70
CA ASP A 77 14.52 3.21 3.98
C ASP A 77 15.29 2.08 3.24
N ALA A 78 16.32 2.42 2.48
CA ALA A 78 17.12 1.46 1.72
C ALA A 78 17.94 0.48 2.61
N ASN A 79 18.02 0.71 3.91
CA ASN A 79 18.67 -0.17 4.88
C ASN A 79 17.68 -1.08 5.62
N GLY A 80 16.38 -0.99 5.31
CA GLY A 80 15.34 -1.79 5.92
C GLY A 80 14.80 -1.23 7.24
N LYS A 81 15.21 -0.01 7.63
CA LYS A 81 14.69 0.65 8.83
C LYS A 81 13.31 1.25 8.52
N TRP A 82 12.34 1.01 9.39
CA TRP A 82 11.04 1.67 9.32
C TRP A 82 11.20 3.19 9.45
N ARG A 83 10.42 3.92 8.66
CA ARG A 83 10.32 5.38 8.80
C ARG A 83 9.81 5.70 10.19
N ASP A 84 10.51 6.60 10.88
CA ASP A 84 10.16 7.07 12.22
C ASP A 84 8.83 7.86 12.21
N ALA A 85 8.25 8.09 13.38
CA ALA A 85 7.03 8.88 13.58
C ALA A 85 5.84 8.37 12.75
N PHE A 86 5.45 7.09 12.95
CA PHE A 86 4.28 6.50 12.31
C PHE A 86 3.03 7.35 12.57
N ASP A 87 2.35 7.72 11.48
CA ASP A 87 1.06 8.42 11.50
C ASP A 87 0.16 7.85 10.39
N ALA A 88 -0.84 7.06 10.77
CA ALA A 88 -1.75 6.43 9.81
C ALA A 88 -2.59 7.44 9.03
N THR A 89 -2.70 8.69 9.51
CA THR A 89 -3.50 9.76 8.91
C THR A 89 -2.69 10.70 8.03
N GLU A 90 -1.36 10.49 7.92
CA GLU A 90 -0.49 11.31 7.07
C GLU A 90 -0.71 10.97 5.58
N TRP A 91 -1.09 11.98 4.80
CA TRP A 91 -1.29 11.89 3.35
C TRP A 91 -0.03 12.23 2.56
N GLY A 92 0.16 11.52 1.45
CA GLY A 92 1.33 11.74 0.60
C GLY A 92 2.60 11.09 1.16
N GLY A 93 3.76 11.69 0.86
CA GLY A 93 5.06 11.13 1.24
C GLY A 93 5.32 9.76 0.64
N PRO A 94 5.20 8.67 1.41
CA PRO A 94 5.31 7.31 0.88
C PRO A 94 4.09 6.84 0.08
N PHE A 95 3.00 7.59 0.10
CA PHE A 95 1.73 7.24 -0.54
C PHE A 95 1.34 8.25 -1.64
N THR A 96 0.55 7.80 -2.59
CA THR A 96 -0.05 8.62 -3.64
C THR A 96 -1.49 8.94 -3.24
N GLU A 97 -1.85 10.22 -3.16
CA GLU A 97 -3.22 10.70 -2.92
C GLU A 97 -3.96 9.94 -1.79
N GLY A 98 -3.25 9.60 -0.72
CA GLY A 98 -3.80 8.81 0.37
C GLY A 98 -2.86 8.68 1.55
N SER A 99 -3.28 7.88 2.52
CA SER A 99 -2.56 7.58 3.76
C SER A 99 -2.45 6.06 3.97
N SER A 100 -1.88 5.63 5.11
CA SER A 100 -1.87 4.22 5.49
C SER A 100 -3.26 3.60 5.57
N TRP A 101 -4.28 4.37 5.97
CA TRP A 101 -5.66 3.90 6.02
C TRP A 101 -6.19 3.44 4.66
N HIS A 102 -5.77 4.09 3.57
CA HIS A 102 -6.21 3.77 2.22
C HIS A 102 -5.36 2.67 1.60
N TRP A 103 -4.03 2.86 1.62
CA TRP A 103 -3.11 2.01 0.91
C TRP A 103 -2.89 0.63 1.55
N THR A 104 -3.23 0.44 2.82
CA THR A 104 -3.17 -0.88 3.46
C THR A 104 -4.08 -1.90 2.77
N TRP A 105 -5.16 -1.46 2.16
CA TRP A 105 -6.10 -2.32 1.43
C TRP A 105 -5.70 -2.60 -0.02
N SER A 106 -4.69 -1.92 -0.55
CA SER A 106 -4.24 -2.05 -1.95
C SER A 106 -3.45 -3.34 -2.22
N VAL A 107 -4.00 -4.48 -1.77
CA VAL A 107 -3.49 -5.84 -1.96
C VAL A 107 -4.59 -6.70 -2.60
N LEU A 108 -5.05 -6.26 -3.78
CA LEU A 108 -6.20 -6.84 -4.48
C LEU A 108 -5.99 -8.31 -4.90
N HIS A 109 -4.76 -8.71 -5.09
CA HIS A 109 -4.38 -10.03 -5.59
C HIS A 109 -4.19 -11.10 -4.49
N ASP A 110 -4.02 -10.69 -3.22
CA ASP A 110 -3.79 -11.61 -2.10
C ASP A 110 -4.48 -11.13 -0.80
N PRO A 111 -5.81 -10.93 -0.80
CA PRO A 111 -6.54 -10.49 0.39
C PRO A 111 -6.41 -11.50 1.54
N GLU A 112 -6.31 -12.78 1.24
CA GLU A 112 -6.08 -13.83 2.22
C GLU A 112 -4.68 -13.71 2.87
N GLY A 113 -3.65 -13.36 2.07
CA GLY A 113 -2.31 -13.08 2.59
C GLY A 113 -2.28 -11.84 3.48
N LEU A 114 -3.01 -10.79 3.11
CA LEU A 114 -3.16 -9.60 3.93
C LEU A 114 -3.88 -9.91 5.24
N SER A 115 -4.97 -10.69 5.18
CA SER A 115 -5.70 -11.16 6.36
C SER A 115 -4.79 -11.89 7.34
N ARG A 116 -3.95 -12.82 6.85
CA ARG A 116 -2.97 -13.53 7.70
C ARG A 116 -1.97 -12.58 8.35
N LEU A 117 -1.51 -11.54 7.66
CA LEU A 117 -0.61 -10.53 8.26
C LEU A 117 -1.30 -9.75 9.38
N MET A 118 -2.60 -9.48 9.24
CA MET A 118 -3.42 -8.80 10.25
C MET A 118 -3.81 -9.67 11.45
N GLY A 119 -3.56 -10.98 11.39
CA GLY A 119 -3.92 -11.93 12.46
C GLY A 119 -5.20 -12.73 12.18
N GLY A 120 -5.65 -12.78 10.93
CA GLY A 120 -6.79 -13.55 10.46
C GLY A 120 -8.02 -12.70 10.11
N HIS A 121 -9.05 -13.36 9.59
CA HIS A 121 -10.25 -12.69 9.07
C HIS A 121 -10.93 -11.77 10.09
N THR A 122 -11.11 -12.22 11.32
CA THR A 122 -11.75 -11.40 12.38
C THR A 122 -10.97 -10.12 12.67
N ALA A 123 -9.62 -10.20 12.67
CA ALA A 123 -8.78 -9.03 12.89
C ALA A 123 -8.83 -8.07 11.68
N MET A 124 -8.88 -8.62 10.47
CA MET A 124 -9.05 -7.84 9.23
C MET A 124 -10.40 -7.14 9.18
N GLU A 125 -11.50 -7.84 9.51
CA GLU A 125 -12.85 -7.27 9.61
C GLU A 125 -12.89 -6.13 10.63
N ALA A 126 -12.36 -6.35 11.84
CA ALA A 126 -12.30 -5.31 12.87
C ALA A 126 -11.48 -4.08 12.42
N ARG A 127 -10.41 -4.28 11.66
CA ARG A 127 -9.62 -3.18 11.09
C ARG A 127 -10.39 -2.43 10.00
N LEU A 128 -11.13 -3.15 9.17
CA LEU A 128 -11.98 -2.56 8.15
C LEU A 128 -13.11 -1.74 8.79
N ASP A 129 -13.82 -2.28 9.76
CA ASP A 129 -14.83 -1.56 10.52
C ASP A 129 -14.27 -0.30 11.19
N SER A 130 -13.05 -0.39 11.72
CA SER A 130 -12.38 0.76 12.34
C SER A 130 -12.10 1.89 11.35
N MET A 131 -11.89 1.60 10.07
CA MET A 131 -11.72 2.62 9.04
C MET A 131 -12.97 3.51 8.92
N PHE A 132 -14.16 2.93 8.98
CA PHE A 132 -15.43 3.65 8.85
C PHE A 132 -15.87 4.37 10.12
N THR A 133 -15.28 4.03 11.27
CA THR A 133 -15.65 4.57 12.58
C THR A 133 -14.57 5.41 13.25
N ALA A 134 -13.35 5.40 12.74
CA ALA A 134 -12.25 6.23 13.23
C ALA A 134 -12.56 7.73 13.04
N PRO A 135 -12.02 8.63 13.89
CA PRO A 135 -12.12 10.05 13.63
C PRO A 135 -11.61 10.40 12.23
N ASN A 136 -12.33 11.25 11.50
CA ASN A 136 -11.93 11.71 10.16
C ASN A 136 -10.85 12.82 10.21
N THR A 137 -9.98 12.76 11.20
CA THR A 137 -8.80 13.62 11.33
C THR A 137 -7.77 13.28 10.26
N TYR A 138 -7.01 14.26 9.85
CA TYR A 138 -5.99 14.09 8.83
C TYR A 138 -4.74 14.92 9.11
N ASN A 139 -3.62 14.41 8.59
CA ASN A 139 -2.38 15.16 8.43
C ASN A 139 -2.14 15.28 6.93
N TYR A 140 -2.16 16.49 6.38
CA TYR A 140 -1.95 16.69 4.94
C TYR A 140 -0.51 16.42 4.47
N GLY A 141 0.40 16.09 5.40
CA GLY A 141 1.74 15.58 5.13
C GLY A 141 2.53 16.41 4.13
N THR A 142 3.06 15.74 3.10
CA THR A 142 3.91 16.39 2.09
C THR A 142 3.14 17.28 1.10
N TYR A 143 1.82 17.25 1.07
CA TYR A 143 1.04 18.19 0.25
C TYR A 143 1.09 19.62 0.78
N GLY A 144 1.24 19.80 2.08
CA GLY A 144 1.32 21.11 2.72
C GLY A 144 0.00 21.91 2.75
N PHE A 145 -1.09 21.32 2.22
CA PHE A 145 -2.45 21.89 2.21
C PHE A 145 -3.49 20.79 2.05
N VAL A 146 -4.76 21.11 2.25
CA VAL A 146 -5.87 20.19 2.07
C VAL A 146 -6.17 20.02 0.58
N ILE A 147 -5.86 18.83 0.05
CA ILE A 147 -6.25 18.45 -1.32
C ILE A 147 -7.72 18.05 -1.35
N HIS A 148 -8.32 17.92 -2.55
CA HIS A 148 -9.76 17.69 -2.68
C HIS A 148 -10.19 16.34 -2.12
N GLU A 149 -9.37 15.29 -2.21
CA GLU A 149 -9.64 13.97 -1.66
C GLU A 149 -9.78 14.00 -0.12
N ILE A 150 -8.95 14.81 0.55
CA ILE A 150 -9.05 15.04 1.99
C ILE A 150 -10.37 15.78 2.31
N ALA A 151 -10.68 16.82 1.55
CA ALA A 151 -11.92 17.59 1.75
C ALA A 151 -13.16 16.70 1.53
N GLU A 152 -13.13 15.83 0.53
CA GLU A 152 -14.21 14.88 0.26
C GLU A 152 -14.36 13.84 1.37
N MET A 153 -13.24 13.27 1.88
CA MET A 153 -13.25 12.35 3.01
C MET A 153 -13.90 12.99 4.24
N VAL A 154 -13.52 14.21 4.57
CA VAL A 154 -14.08 14.94 5.71
C VAL A 154 -15.58 15.24 5.50
N ALA A 155 -15.97 15.65 4.29
CA ALA A 155 -17.36 15.94 3.96
C ALA A 155 -18.27 14.69 3.95
N LEU A 156 -17.71 13.53 3.59
CA LEU A 156 -18.42 12.25 3.59
C LEU A 156 -18.74 11.78 5.02
N ASP A 157 -17.90 12.15 6.00
CA ASP A 157 -18.04 11.81 7.42
C ASP A 157 -18.21 10.30 7.68
N MET A 158 -17.46 9.49 6.95
CA MET A 158 -17.40 8.02 7.10
C MET A 158 -16.02 7.58 7.61
N GLY A 159 -15.56 8.17 8.69
CA GLY A 159 -14.26 7.87 9.31
C GLY A 159 -13.10 8.22 8.39
N GLN A 160 -12.22 7.26 8.20
CA GLN A 160 -11.04 7.38 7.31
C GLN A 160 -11.31 6.88 5.88
N TYR A 161 -12.54 6.50 5.55
CA TYR A 161 -12.90 6.08 4.20
C TYR A 161 -12.97 7.27 3.25
N ALA A 162 -12.19 7.25 2.19
CA ALA A 162 -12.12 8.30 1.17
C ALA A 162 -12.66 7.77 -0.17
N HIS A 163 -13.97 7.88 -0.40
CA HIS A 163 -14.64 7.32 -1.59
C HIS A 163 -14.11 7.88 -2.92
N GLY A 164 -13.70 9.14 -2.95
CA GLY A 164 -13.09 9.78 -4.13
C GLY A 164 -11.72 9.22 -4.49
N ASN A 165 -11.11 8.40 -3.64
CA ASN A 165 -9.75 7.88 -3.82
C ASN A 165 -9.77 6.40 -4.26
N GLN A 166 -9.20 6.09 -5.43
CA GLN A 166 -9.21 4.75 -6.04
C GLN A 166 -8.60 3.65 -5.15
N PRO A 167 -7.51 3.87 -4.39
CA PRO A 167 -6.87 2.81 -3.60
C PRO A 167 -7.78 2.13 -2.58
N VAL A 168 -8.90 2.73 -2.21
CA VAL A 168 -9.79 2.22 -1.15
C VAL A 168 -11.19 1.86 -1.63
N GLN A 169 -11.55 2.14 -2.90
CA GLN A 169 -12.91 1.91 -3.41
C GLN A 169 -13.39 0.47 -3.32
N HIS A 170 -12.48 -0.51 -3.32
CA HIS A 170 -12.80 -1.93 -3.19
C HIS A 170 -13.02 -2.39 -1.73
N ALA A 171 -12.88 -1.51 -0.75
CA ALA A 171 -13.04 -1.82 0.67
C ALA A 171 -14.52 -1.77 1.16
N ILE A 172 -15.47 -1.62 0.22
CA ILE A 172 -16.91 -1.61 0.50
C ILE A 172 -17.51 -2.99 0.23
#